data_fac216b3deb645f02de997e272c70d00
#
_entry.id   fac216b3deb645f02de997e272c70d00
#
_cell.length_a   1.000
_cell.length_b   1.000
_cell.length_c   1.000
_cell.angle_alpha   90.00
_cell.angle_beta   90.00
_cell.angle_gamma   90.00
#
_symmetry.space_group_name_H-M   'P 1'
#
loop_
_entity.id
_entity.type
_entity.pdbx_description
1 polymer ?
#
loop_
_entity_poly.entity_id
_entity_poly.type
_entity_poly.pdbx_seq_one_letter_code
_entity_poly.pdbx_strand_id
1 'polypeptide(L)'
;MEMKYIVYLLLVACCQLNVYGQNFDIIWQQCYGGSDQEIVYDIMKIPDGYFITGHTWSSDGDVSLNKGLLDGWLIKTDTVGNILWEKTYGGSSGDGFRRIFPDNYGNYILVGGSGSSDGDISYDPYPDSEDFWIVKIDIEGNIIWDKIVGGSNGDIIFSASPTLDGGIVAVGWTYSNDGDVSVTYGGADTWAVKISSEGELEWDYSIGTDWIDKGQAILATSDGGYLIASNSIIPADAIGNIKCIPHSTGFVEGVVFKLDSILNIEWQRCYGGSNHDGIFGIIEVEDGFVFTGSTSSNDGDVTGWHGESDSWVFKTDFDGNIIWQNCLGGSKSEGANIVLKCSNDDLVIIGSTHSNDGDVSGNHSLFERDDDIWLVKLTSEGELLSQQCFGGAGNELNYFGAIKKSDNNFVIACYTDYGPSFDVACAPDMNNPLDYEWWVFEIKDCTQYMPTTPQPPTGPDTLCHTVDSTSVYQIAGDSTAWGYHWLLEPAEAGTITADSLQAIVHWNSSYQGPAHISAAAWNDCGESAWSTAKTTMVYSCVGLPEEKDAGLAVAVYPNPAKDHIIFEMQANKSTVSTPMEIIDIYGRKVASLPMVSGKAVLNVRSFSNGVYFYRLSHEGRHQAGKFVVQ
;
A
#
# COMPACT_ATOMS: atom_id res chain seq x y z
N MET A 1 36.50 -18.09 -61.41
CA MET A 1 36.81 -16.96 -60.53
C MET A 1 35.53 -16.74 -59.67
N GLU A 2 35.43 -17.49 -58.60
CA GLU A 2 34.24 -17.50 -57.71
C GLU A 2 34.46 -16.52 -56.57
N MET A 3 33.58 -15.57 -56.44
CA MET A 3 33.56 -14.59 -55.40
C MET A 3 32.70 -15.13 -54.23
N LYS A 4 33.36 -15.57 -53.14
CA LYS A 4 32.70 -15.99 -51.91
C LYS A 4 32.23 -14.74 -51.14
N TYR A 5 30.92 -14.61 -50.94
CA TYR A 5 30.33 -13.66 -50.01
C TYR A 5 30.43 -14.23 -48.58
N ILE A 6 31.21 -13.56 -47.75
CA ILE A 6 31.24 -13.80 -46.31
C ILE A 6 30.11 -12.96 -45.70
N VAL A 7 29.06 -13.63 -45.24
CA VAL A 7 28.00 -13.01 -44.45
C VAL A 7 28.48 -12.96 -43.00
N TYR A 8 28.81 -11.77 -42.50
CA TYR A 8 28.99 -11.51 -41.07
C TYR A 8 27.60 -11.45 -40.42
N LEU A 9 27.25 -12.49 -39.68
CA LEU A 9 26.17 -12.43 -38.70
C LEU A 9 26.65 -11.57 -37.51
N LEU A 10 26.24 -10.32 -37.47
CA LEU A 10 26.24 -9.52 -36.26
C LEU A 10 25.18 -10.09 -35.31
N LEU A 11 25.61 -10.86 -34.33
CA LEU A 11 24.85 -11.13 -33.13
C LEU A 11 24.77 -9.81 -32.36
N VAL A 12 23.71 -9.05 -32.55
CA VAL A 12 23.29 -8.00 -31.63
C VAL A 12 22.78 -8.73 -30.39
N ALA A 13 23.62 -8.86 -29.38
CA ALA A 13 23.16 -9.14 -28.05
C ALA A 13 22.27 -7.95 -27.63
N CYS A 14 20.96 -8.10 -27.74
CA CYS A 14 20.03 -7.27 -26.99
C CYS A 14 20.32 -7.54 -25.52
N CYS A 15 21.13 -6.70 -24.87
CA CYS A 15 20.96 -6.45 -23.47
C CYS A 15 19.51 -5.97 -23.31
N GLN A 16 18.64 -6.83 -22.87
CA GLN A 16 17.39 -6.40 -22.27
C GLN A 16 17.81 -5.65 -21.00
N LEU A 17 17.90 -4.33 -21.09
CA LEU A 17 17.74 -3.49 -19.92
C LEU A 17 16.39 -3.87 -19.37
N ASN A 18 16.38 -4.66 -18.32
CA ASN A 18 15.20 -4.83 -17.48
C ASN A 18 14.94 -3.45 -16.89
N VAL A 19 14.10 -2.67 -17.55
CA VAL A 19 13.50 -1.48 -16.95
C VAL A 19 12.54 -2.04 -15.92
N TYR A 20 12.99 -2.14 -14.67
CA TYR A 20 12.15 -2.41 -13.52
C TYR A 20 11.22 -1.21 -13.38
N GLY A 21 10.01 -1.33 -13.94
CA GLY A 21 9.03 -0.24 -13.94
C GLY A 21 8.62 0.11 -12.50
N GLN A 22 8.42 1.40 -12.26
CA GLN A 22 7.79 1.89 -11.04
C GLN A 22 6.42 1.24 -10.89
N ASN A 23 6.13 0.66 -9.74
CA ASN A 23 4.92 -0.14 -9.51
C ASN A 23 4.07 0.37 -8.36
N PHE A 24 4.54 1.38 -7.59
CA PHE A 24 3.86 1.91 -6.42
C PHE A 24 3.42 3.35 -6.64
N ASP A 25 2.17 3.63 -6.28
CA ASP A 25 1.62 4.98 -6.24
C ASP A 25 1.46 5.44 -4.80
N ILE A 26 1.71 6.72 -4.53
CA ILE A 26 1.41 7.33 -3.23
C ILE A 26 -0.11 7.51 -3.14
N ILE A 27 -0.72 6.82 -2.18
CA ILE A 27 -2.18 6.84 -1.96
C ILE A 27 -2.58 8.05 -1.10
N TRP A 28 -1.81 8.33 -0.08
CA TRP A 28 -1.91 9.54 0.73
C TRP A 28 -0.55 9.89 1.30
N GLN A 29 -0.37 11.14 1.67
CA GLN A 29 0.79 11.62 2.40
C GLN A 29 0.39 12.73 3.36
N GLN A 30 1.13 12.85 4.45
CA GLN A 30 0.98 13.89 5.47
C GLN A 30 2.36 14.33 5.94
N CYS A 31 2.43 15.58 6.37
CA CYS A 31 3.61 16.19 6.92
C CYS A 31 3.30 16.63 8.35
N TYR A 32 4.23 16.38 9.27
CA TYR A 32 4.06 16.74 10.67
C TYR A 32 5.32 17.42 11.17
N GLY A 33 5.16 18.51 11.87
CA GLY A 33 6.29 19.23 12.45
C GLY A 33 5.94 20.61 13.00
N GLY A 34 6.99 21.33 13.35
CA GLY A 34 6.95 22.69 13.78
C GLY A 34 7.98 23.56 13.05
N SER A 35 8.62 24.50 13.75
CA SER A 35 9.57 25.43 13.14
C SER A 35 11.05 25.02 13.31
N ASP A 36 11.33 23.85 13.87
CA ASP A 36 12.66 23.30 14.13
C ASP A 36 12.76 21.85 13.65
N GLN A 37 13.68 21.04 14.15
CA GLN A 37 13.92 19.67 13.70
C GLN A 37 12.94 18.65 14.27
N GLU A 38 12.41 17.79 13.41
CA GLU A 38 11.68 16.58 13.79
C GLU A 38 12.29 15.34 13.14
N ILE A 39 12.67 14.35 13.94
CA ILE A 39 13.19 13.08 13.43
C ILE A 39 12.27 11.95 13.81
N VAL A 40 11.72 11.24 12.81
CA VAL A 40 10.90 10.06 12.98
C VAL A 40 11.76 8.80 12.98
N TYR A 41 11.40 7.82 13.81
CA TYR A 41 12.12 6.54 13.89
C TYR A 41 11.25 5.33 13.70
N ASP A 42 9.97 5.39 14.05
CA ASP A 42 9.09 4.23 13.94
C ASP A 42 7.63 4.60 13.67
N ILE A 43 6.95 3.69 13.04
CA ILE A 43 5.51 3.72 12.81
C ILE A 43 4.90 2.37 13.12
N MET A 44 3.79 2.36 13.84
CA MET A 44 3.08 1.16 14.19
C MET A 44 1.61 1.25 13.82
N LYS A 45 1.07 0.17 13.25
CA LYS A 45 -0.36 0.06 12.96
C LYS A 45 -1.15 -0.23 14.22
N ILE A 46 -2.23 0.53 14.43
CA ILE A 46 -3.24 0.30 15.46
C ILE A 46 -4.61 0.05 14.80
N PRO A 47 -5.65 -0.40 15.53
CA PRO A 47 -6.93 -0.74 14.91
C PRO A 47 -7.60 0.39 14.11
N ASP A 48 -7.43 1.63 14.54
CA ASP A 48 -8.08 2.84 14.01
C ASP A 48 -7.13 3.82 13.31
N GLY A 49 -5.85 3.43 13.08
CA GLY A 49 -4.87 4.27 12.41
C GLY A 49 -3.43 3.86 12.70
N TYR A 50 -2.60 4.84 13.09
CA TYR A 50 -1.18 4.63 13.35
C TYR A 50 -0.72 5.37 14.61
N PHE A 51 0.29 4.79 15.27
CA PHE A 51 1.22 5.53 16.11
C PHE A 51 2.50 5.80 15.32
N ILE A 52 3.00 7.03 15.41
CA ILE A 52 4.24 7.47 14.78
C ILE A 52 5.08 8.11 15.88
N THR A 53 6.34 7.70 16.00
CA THR A 53 7.20 8.15 17.10
C THR A 53 8.60 8.55 16.66
N GLY A 54 9.16 9.45 17.41
CA GLY A 54 10.49 9.98 17.21
C GLY A 54 10.83 11.02 18.28
N HIS A 55 11.37 12.15 17.85
CA HIS A 55 11.60 13.29 18.74
C HIS A 55 11.44 14.62 17.98
N THR A 56 11.27 15.70 18.73
CA THR A 56 11.07 17.06 18.24
C THR A 56 11.91 18.06 19.03
N TRP A 57 12.42 19.07 18.33
CA TRP A 57 12.98 20.31 18.93
C TRP A 57 11.94 21.43 18.94
N SER A 58 10.85 21.30 18.21
CA SER A 58 9.82 22.34 18.07
C SER A 58 8.94 22.46 19.29
N SER A 59 8.33 23.65 19.44
CA SER A 59 7.29 23.95 20.41
C SER A 59 6.12 24.72 19.79
N ASP A 60 5.91 24.52 18.49
CA ASP A 60 4.85 25.12 17.70
C ASP A 60 4.43 24.17 16.54
N GLY A 61 3.61 24.66 15.60
CA GLY A 61 3.09 23.83 14.54
C GLY A 61 2.17 22.73 15.05
N ASP A 62 2.49 21.48 14.72
CA ASP A 62 1.78 20.30 15.23
C ASP A 62 2.22 19.88 16.65
N VAL A 63 3.32 20.45 17.14
CA VAL A 63 3.89 20.14 18.46
C VAL A 63 3.31 21.09 19.51
N SER A 64 2.55 20.56 20.47
CA SER A 64 1.87 21.40 21.48
C SER A 64 2.81 21.91 22.56
N LEU A 65 3.86 21.18 22.93
CA LEU A 65 4.77 21.50 24.00
C LEU A 65 6.09 20.72 23.88
N ASN A 66 7.22 21.41 23.93
CA ASN A 66 8.53 20.86 24.20
C ASN A 66 8.97 21.30 25.62
N LYS A 67 9.46 20.37 26.44
CA LYS A 67 9.80 20.63 27.85
C LYS A 67 11.28 20.94 28.06
N GLY A 68 12.11 20.56 27.07
CA GLY A 68 13.57 20.62 27.20
C GLY A 68 14.31 21.06 25.95
N LEU A 69 15.42 20.39 25.67
CA LEU A 69 16.19 20.59 24.45
C LEU A 69 15.50 19.92 23.26
N LEU A 70 15.19 18.63 23.40
CA LEU A 70 14.36 17.85 22.51
C LEU A 70 13.53 16.87 23.34
N ASP A 71 12.34 16.58 22.92
CA ASP A 71 11.46 15.63 23.60
C ASP A 71 11.05 14.49 22.67
N GLY A 72 10.82 13.31 23.24
CA GLY A 72 10.17 12.21 22.55
C GLY A 72 8.79 12.63 22.07
N TRP A 73 8.50 12.46 20.80
CA TRP A 73 7.22 12.86 20.20
C TRP A 73 6.45 11.65 19.70
N LEU A 74 5.18 11.57 20.07
CA LEU A 74 4.26 10.52 19.65
C LEU A 74 2.98 11.13 19.07
N ILE A 75 2.67 10.75 17.85
CA ILE A 75 1.43 11.12 17.18
C ILE A 75 0.55 9.88 17.03
N LYS A 76 -0.74 10.03 17.37
CA LYS A 76 -1.80 9.10 16.97
C LYS A 76 -2.57 9.68 15.81
N THR A 77 -2.69 8.89 14.73
CA THR A 77 -3.43 9.31 13.52
C THR A 77 -4.58 8.35 13.22
N ASP A 78 -5.47 8.77 12.32
CA ASP A 78 -6.40 7.88 11.64
C ASP A 78 -5.72 7.09 10.50
N THR A 79 -6.48 6.32 9.73
CA THR A 79 -5.98 5.44 8.66
C THR A 79 -5.49 6.17 7.41
N VAL A 80 -5.68 7.48 7.31
CA VAL A 80 -5.20 8.36 6.24
C VAL A 80 -4.27 9.46 6.74
N GLY A 81 -3.74 9.30 7.96
CA GLY A 81 -2.72 10.16 8.53
C GLY A 81 -3.23 11.42 9.23
N ASN A 82 -4.53 11.68 9.37
CA ASN A 82 -4.96 12.87 10.12
C ASN A 82 -4.68 12.69 11.62
N ILE A 83 -4.06 13.70 12.26
CA ILE A 83 -3.76 13.68 13.69
C ILE A 83 -5.06 13.58 14.49
N LEU A 84 -5.15 12.56 15.35
CA LEU A 84 -6.20 12.42 16.35
C LEU A 84 -5.78 13.06 17.67
N TRP A 85 -4.54 12.86 18.05
CA TRP A 85 -3.85 13.54 19.15
C TRP A 85 -2.32 13.40 18.99
N GLU A 86 -1.56 14.28 19.63
CA GLU A 86 -0.12 14.21 19.76
C GLU A 86 0.30 14.46 21.21
N LYS A 87 1.47 13.95 21.59
CA LYS A 87 2.07 14.15 22.93
C LYS A 87 3.58 14.16 22.84
N THR A 88 4.19 15.02 23.64
CA THR A 88 5.61 15.00 23.92
C THR A 88 5.88 14.37 25.28
N TYR A 89 6.99 13.67 25.37
CA TYR A 89 7.45 13.00 26.59
C TYR A 89 8.90 13.35 26.82
N GLY A 90 9.24 13.73 28.04
CA GLY A 90 10.61 14.11 28.38
C GLY A 90 10.67 15.07 29.55
N GLY A 91 11.84 15.67 29.73
CA GLY A 91 12.14 16.63 30.79
C GLY A 91 12.96 17.80 30.29
N SER A 92 13.91 18.29 31.11
CA SER A 92 14.65 19.51 30.78
C SER A 92 15.87 19.29 29.86
N SER A 93 16.26 18.06 29.57
CA SER A 93 17.40 17.70 28.71
C SER A 93 16.92 17.14 27.37
N GLY A 94 17.68 16.23 26.75
CA GLY A 94 17.30 15.57 25.51
C GLY A 94 16.69 14.21 25.75
N ASP A 95 15.51 13.98 25.16
CA ASP A 95 14.73 12.75 25.31
C ASP A 95 14.17 12.32 23.96
N GLY A 96 14.07 11.02 23.67
CA GLY A 96 13.56 10.60 22.37
C GLY A 96 13.21 9.11 22.31
N PHE A 97 12.32 8.76 21.39
CA PHE A 97 11.93 7.37 21.16
C PHE A 97 12.41 6.86 19.80
N ARG A 98 12.75 5.58 19.78
CA ARG A 98 13.23 4.89 18.58
C ARG A 98 12.31 3.79 18.11
N ARG A 99 11.52 3.17 19.02
CA ARG A 99 10.62 2.07 18.70
C ARG A 99 9.34 2.15 19.52
N ILE A 100 8.27 1.58 18.96
CA ILE A 100 7.00 1.40 19.65
C ILE A 100 6.43 0.00 19.38
N PHE A 101 5.97 -0.69 20.43
CA PHE A 101 5.41 -2.04 20.34
C PHE A 101 4.10 -2.15 21.11
N PRO A 102 3.14 -2.99 20.67
CA PRO A 102 1.99 -3.34 21.48
C PRO A 102 2.42 -4.32 22.57
N ASP A 103 1.84 -4.20 23.76
CA ASP A 103 1.88 -5.26 24.76
C ASP A 103 0.75 -6.29 24.55
N ASN A 104 0.73 -7.36 25.36
CA ASN A 104 -0.30 -8.39 25.28
C ASN A 104 -1.65 -7.97 25.91
N TYR A 105 -1.77 -6.75 26.43
CA TYR A 105 -2.91 -6.27 27.22
C TYR A 105 -3.62 -5.05 26.62
N GLY A 106 -3.19 -4.61 25.45
CA GLY A 106 -3.77 -3.46 24.73
C GLY A 106 -3.15 -2.12 25.09
N ASN A 107 -1.97 -2.13 25.74
CA ASN A 107 -1.13 -0.96 25.93
C ASN A 107 0.07 -1.00 24.99
N TYR A 108 0.96 -0.01 25.08
CA TYR A 108 2.09 0.15 24.17
C TYR A 108 3.36 0.45 24.95
N ILE A 109 4.49 -0.01 24.44
CA ILE A 109 5.80 0.22 25.03
C ILE A 109 6.60 1.06 24.03
N LEU A 110 6.97 2.26 24.45
CA LEU A 110 7.92 3.15 23.77
C LEU A 110 9.31 2.84 24.30
N VAL A 111 10.28 2.82 23.40
CA VAL A 111 11.68 2.49 23.69
C VAL A 111 12.56 3.56 23.08
N GLY A 112 13.40 4.17 23.92
CA GLY A 112 14.28 5.26 23.50
C GLY A 112 15.33 5.61 24.54
N GLY A 113 15.83 6.83 24.50
CA GLY A 113 16.82 7.36 25.44
C GLY A 113 16.33 8.61 26.15
N SER A 114 16.85 8.88 27.34
CA SER A 114 16.62 10.10 28.08
C SER A 114 17.91 10.58 28.74
N GLY A 115 18.16 11.89 28.61
CA GLY A 115 19.17 12.61 29.38
C GLY A 115 18.58 13.48 30.48
N SER A 116 17.27 13.36 30.74
CA SER A 116 16.54 14.12 31.74
C SER A 116 16.34 13.34 33.03
N SER A 117 16.32 14.07 34.15
CA SER A 117 15.99 13.52 35.46
C SER A 117 14.75 14.18 36.09
N ASP A 118 13.97 14.87 35.27
CA ASP A 118 12.75 15.59 35.65
C ASP A 118 11.63 15.40 34.61
N GLY A 119 10.57 16.18 34.70
CA GLY A 119 9.46 16.12 33.74
C GLY A 119 8.65 14.83 33.85
N ASP A 120 8.64 14.03 32.80
CA ASP A 120 7.91 12.74 32.74
C ASP A 120 8.73 11.57 33.28
N ILE A 121 10.03 11.76 33.56
CA ILE A 121 10.90 10.74 34.12
C ILE A 121 10.58 10.56 35.61
N SER A 122 10.02 9.41 35.99
CA SER A 122 9.58 9.16 37.36
C SER A 122 10.74 8.99 38.33
N TYR A 123 11.83 8.38 37.88
CA TYR A 123 13.05 8.18 38.64
C TYR A 123 14.22 7.88 37.72
N ASP A 124 15.28 8.68 37.86
CA ASP A 124 16.55 8.48 37.20
C ASP A 124 17.63 8.18 38.24
N PRO A 125 18.25 6.98 38.19
CA PRO A 125 19.34 6.63 39.09
C PRO A 125 20.69 7.24 38.69
N TYR A 126 20.82 7.77 37.45
CA TYR A 126 22.07 8.25 36.83
C TYR A 126 21.92 9.63 36.18
N PRO A 127 21.59 10.70 36.92
CA PRO A 127 21.03 11.94 36.42
C PRO A 127 21.94 12.81 35.54
N ASP A 128 23.18 12.42 35.33
CA ASP A 128 24.18 13.17 34.54
C ASP A 128 24.53 12.45 33.21
N SER A 129 23.84 11.37 32.83
CA SER A 129 24.04 10.56 31.62
C SER A 129 22.81 10.48 30.74
N GLU A 130 22.98 10.07 29.49
CA GLU A 130 21.89 9.63 28.63
C GLU A 130 21.78 8.11 28.77
N ASP A 131 20.58 7.61 29.13
CA ASP A 131 20.34 6.21 29.41
C ASP A 131 19.13 5.68 28.63
N PHE A 132 18.99 4.36 28.56
CA PHE A 132 17.81 3.73 27.94
C PHE A 132 16.56 4.12 28.73
N TRP A 133 15.58 4.66 28.05
CA TRP A 133 14.28 5.03 28.61
C TRP A 133 13.18 4.19 27.99
N ILE A 134 12.48 3.42 28.81
CA ILE A 134 11.40 2.55 28.42
C ILE A 134 10.11 3.06 29.07
N VAL A 135 9.09 3.33 28.27
CA VAL A 135 7.83 3.92 28.74
C VAL A 135 6.65 3.07 28.29
N LYS A 136 5.83 2.63 29.23
CA LYS A 136 4.56 1.99 28.90
C LYS A 136 3.44 3.00 28.96
N ILE A 137 2.63 3.03 27.91
CA ILE A 137 1.49 3.95 27.76
C ILE A 137 0.20 3.19 27.46
N ASP A 138 -0.95 3.81 27.79
CA ASP A 138 -2.26 3.37 27.31
C ASP A 138 -2.53 3.87 25.87
N ILE A 139 -3.69 3.51 25.29
CA ILE A 139 -4.09 3.93 23.94
C ILE A 139 -4.31 5.45 23.81
N GLU A 140 -4.56 6.15 24.91
CA GLU A 140 -4.68 7.60 25.01
C GLU A 140 -3.33 8.29 25.23
N GLY A 141 -2.22 7.52 25.30
CA GLY A 141 -0.86 8.02 25.51
C GLY A 141 -0.58 8.46 26.94
N ASN A 142 -1.30 7.98 27.95
CA ASN A 142 -0.96 8.26 29.34
C ASN A 142 0.08 7.26 29.84
N ILE A 143 1.11 7.74 30.53
CA ILE A 143 2.16 6.89 31.10
C ILE A 143 1.56 5.99 32.18
N ILE A 144 1.77 4.69 32.03
CA ILE A 144 1.42 3.67 33.03
C ILE A 144 2.61 3.44 33.95
N TRP A 145 3.78 3.29 33.37
CA TRP A 145 5.08 3.26 34.08
C TRP A 145 6.18 3.70 33.10
N ASP A 146 7.29 4.14 33.66
CA ASP A 146 8.54 4.38 32.95
C ASP A 146 9.73 3.79 33.70
N LYS A 147 10.83 3.54 32.99
CA LYS A 147 12.04 2.94 33.54
C LYS A 147 13.27 3.49 32.83
N ILE A 148 14.22 4.02 33.61
CA ILE A 148 15.59 4.28 33.17
C ILE A 148 16.45 3.04 33.45
N VAL A 149 17.26 2.65 32.47
CA VAL A 149 18.18 1.50 32.53
C VAL A 149 19.51 1.91 31.94
N GLY A 150 20.59 1.85 32.74
CA GLY A 150 21.91 2.31 32.33
C GLY A 150 22.94 2.32 33.45
N GLY A 151 23.86 3.28 33.37
CA GLY A 151 24.92 3.47 34.36
C GLY A 151 25.44 4.91 34.44
N SER A 152 26.64 5.11 34.95
CA SER A 152 27.18 6.47 35.20
C SER A 152 27.70 7.19 33.95
N ASN A 153 27.74 6.54 32.79
CA ASN A 153 28.08 7.14 31.51
C ASN A 153 26.94 6.96 30.52
N GLY A 154 27.11 7.47 29.29
CA GLY A 154 26.07 7.41 28.30
C GLY A 154 25.81 5.98 27.79
N ASP A 155 24.53 5.61 27.76
CA ASP A 155 24.02 4.35 27.26
C ASP A 155 22.99 4.64 26.16
N ILE A 156 23.32 4.31 24.94
CA ILE A 156 22.58 4.74 23.75
C ILE A 156 21.80 3.56 23.17
N ILE A 157 20.47 3.63 23.17
CA ILE A 157 19.61 2.63 22.57
C ILE A 157 19.49 2.82 21.06
N PHE A 158 19.35 1.73 20.31
CA PHE A 158 19.23 1.80 18.85
C PHE A 158 18.04 1.00 18.30
N SER A 159 17.83 -0.21 18.82
CA SER A 159 16.78 -1.11 18.34
C SER A 159 16.14 -1.88 19.48
N ALA A 160 14.96 -2.40 19.24
CA ALA A 160 14.26 -3.28 20.17
C ALA A 160 13.34 -4.26 19.42
N SER A 161 12.93 -5.32 20.11
CA SER A 161 11.99 -6.32 19.63
C SER A 161 11.05 -6.76 20.75
N PRO A 162 9.75 -6.94 20.48
CA PRO A 162 8.83 -7.47 21.47
C PRO A 162 9.12 -8.95 21.74
N THR A 163 8.87 -9.40 22.96
CA THR A 163 9.00 -10.79 23.37
C THR A 163 7.64 -11.46 23.57
N LEU A 164 7.59 -12.79 23.47
CA LEU A 164 6.33 -13.56 23.58
C LEU A 164 5.63 -13.41 24.93
N ASP A 165 6.36 -13.07 25.97
CA ASP A 165 5.85 -12.83 27.34
C ASP A 165 5.25 -11.42 27.53
N GLY A 166 5.29 -10.58 26.48
CA GLY A 166 4.74 -9.21 26.50
C GLY A 166 5.72 -8.14 27.01
N GLY A 167 6.97 -8.54 27.26
CA GLY A 167 8.09 -7.63 27.49
C GLY A 167 8.78 -7.23 26.19
N ILE A 168 9.98 -6.67 26.32
CA ILE A 168 10.84 -6.32 25.19
C ILE A 168 12.28 -6.76 25.43
N VAL A 169 13.01 -6.95 24.35
CA VAL A 169 14.47 -6.90 24.33
C VAL A 169 14.92 -5.66 23.56
N ALA A 170 15.93 -4.97 24.07
CA ALA A 170 16.46 -3.77 23.45
C ALA A 170 17.98 -3.88 23.31
N VAL A 171 18.56 -3.20 22.34
CA VAL A 171 19.99 -3.17 22.07
C VAL A 171 20.46 -1.78 21.68
N GLY A 172 21.67 -1.51 22.04
CA GLY A 172 22.42 -0.32 21.65
C GLY A 172 23.87 -0.49 22.06
N TRP A 173 24.46 0.53 22.66
CA TRP A 173 25.81 0.44 23.21
C TRP A 173 25.93 1.21 24.51
N THR A 174 26.87 0.76 25.33
CA THR A 174 27.17 1.34 26.64
C THR A 174 28.59 1.85 26.74
N TYR A 175 28.77 2.97 27.39
CA TYR A 175 30.08 3.44 27.91
C TYR A 175 30.19 3.24 29.44
N SER A 176 29.15 2.71 30.06
CA SER A 176 29.10 2.47 31.50
C SER A 176 29.80 1.17 31.89
N ASN A 177 30.33 1.14 33.11
CA ASN A 177 30.91 -0.05 33.73
C ASN A 177 30.38 -0.28 35.15
N ASP A 178 29.20 0.28 35.43
CA ASP A 178 28.49 0.21 36.70
C ASP A 178 26.95 0.27 36.43
N GLY A 179 26.19 0.43 37.48
CA GLY A 179 24.75 0.51 37.39
C GLY A 179 24.12 -0.81 37.00
N ASP A 180 23.30 -0.79 35.96
CA ASP A 180 22.65 -1.96 35.39
C ASP A 180 23.54 -2.75 34.44
N VAL A 181 24.72 -2.22 34.10
CA VAL A 181 25.70 -2.87 33.18
C VAL A 181 26.58 -3.85 33.94
N SER A 182 26.31 -5.16 33.73
CA SER A 182 27.04 -6.20 34.48
C SER A 182 28.48 -6.42 34.04
N VAL A 183 28.76 -6.26 32.74
CA VAL A 183 30.09 -6.55 32.16
C VAL A 183 30.38 -5.57 31.03
N THR A 184 31.63 -5.11 30.94
CA THR A 184 32.19 -4.37 29.78
C THR A 184 33.56 -4.89 29.40
N TYR A 185 33.97 -4.62 28.15
CA TYR A 185 35.22 -5.10 27.59
C TYR A 185 36.18 -3.98 27.22
N GLY A 186 35.73 -2.74 27.12
CA GLY A 186 36.57 -1.59 26.81
C GLY A 186 35.77 -0.43 26.25
N GLY A 187 36.08 0.16 25.18
CA GLY A 187 35.48 1.33 24.55
C GLY A 187 33.96 1.50 24.70
N ALA A 188 33.21 1.47 23.60
CA ALA A 188 31.77 1.32 23.64
C ALA A 188 31.45 -0.15 23.35
N ASP A 189 30.68 -0.79 24.22
CA ASP A 189 30.28 -2.18 24.04
C ASP A 189 28.82 -2.27 23.59
N THR A 190 28.49 -3.18 22.68
CA THR A 190 27.10 -3.55 22.40
C THR A 190 26.45 -4.03 23.67
N TRP A 191 25.33 -3.43 24.04
CA TRP A 191 24.61 -3.75 25.26
C TRP A 191 23.14 -4.07 24.96
N ALA A 192 22.72 -5.24 25.36
CA ALA A 192 21.36 -5.72 25.23
C ALA A 192 20.72 -5.93 26.60
N VAL A 193 19.44 -5.57 26.70
CA VAL A 193 18.67 -5.73 27.93
C VAL A 193 17.32 -6.39 27.63
N LYS A 194 16.77 -7.13 28.61
CA LYS A 194 15.39 -7.58 28.60
C LYS A 194 14.62 -6.91 29.72
N ILE A 195 13.50 -6.29 29.35
CA ILE A 195 12.56 -5.66 30.27
C ILE A 195 11.24 -6.44 30.22
N SER A 196 10.72 -6.81 31.39
CA SER A 196 9.44 -7.49 31.50
C SER A 196 8.25 -6.57 31.13
N SER A 197 7.07 -7.14 30.96
CA SER A 197 5.82 -6.40 30.75
C SER A 197 5.47 -5.43 31.90
N GLU A 198 6.04 -5.64 33.09
CA GLU A 198 5.88 -4.82 34.28
C GLU A 198 6.97 -3.75 34.47
N GLY A 199 7.97 -3.68 33.55
CA GLY A 199 9.05 -2.71 33.60
C GLY A 199 10.28 -3.14 34.43
N GLU A 200 10.39 -4.42 34.78
CA GLU A 200 11.55 -4.94 35.52
C GLU A 200 12.66 -5.37 34.57
N LEU A 201 13.91 -4.99 34.87
CA LEU A 201 15.09 -5.49 34.18
C LEU A 201 15.29 -6.97 34.55
N GLU A 202 15.12 -7.87 33.58
CA GLU A 202 15.26 -9.31 33.80
C GLU A 202 16.72 -9.77 33.60
N TRP A 203 17.39 -9.22 32.61
CA TRP A 203 18.79 -9.47 32.33
C TRP A 203 19.41 -8.35 31.48
N ASP A 204 20.73 -8.24 31.57
CA ASP A 204 21.60 -7.50 30.65
C ASP A 204 22.65 -8.42 30.04
N TYR A 205 23.15 -8.07 28.84
CA TYR A 205 24.17 -8.83 28.14
C TYR A 205 25.05 -7.93 27.28
N SER A 206 26.38 -7.95 27.51
CA SER A 206 27.31 -7.17 26.75
C SER A 206 28.08 -8.02 25.74
N ILE A 207 28.25 -7.47 24.54
CA ILE A 207 29.09 -8.01 23.45
C ILE A 207 30.09 -6.95 23.08
N GLY A 208 31.37 -7.30 23.09
CA GLY A 208 32.35 -6.31 22.72
C GLY A 208 33.77 -6.79 22.77
N THR A 209 34.65 -5.81 22.44
CA THR A 209 36.08 -5.87 22.48
C THR A 209 36.62 -4.66 23.28
N ASP A 210 37.92 -4.53 23.38
CA ASP A 210 38.54 -3.33 23.96
C ASP A 210 38.47 -2.09 23.05
N TRP A 211 37.68 -2.15 21.97
CA TRP A 211 37.44 -1.06 21.02
C TRP A 211 35.97 -0.61 21.02
N ILE A 212 35.43 -0.30 19.84
CA ILE A 212 34.07 0.22 19.67
C ILE A 212 33.20 -0.85 19.01
N ASP A 213 32.16 -1.25 19.73
CA ASP A 213 31.20 -2.24 19.33
C ASP A 213 29.78 -1.66 19.54
N LYS A 214 29.03 -1.48 18.46
CA LYS A 214 27.72 -0.80 18.49
C LYS A 214 26.60 -1.74 18.10
N GLY A 215 25.74 -2.06 19.04
CA GLY A 215 24.51 -2.81 18.78
C GLY A 215 23.56 -2.05 17.85
N GLN A 216 23.15 -2.70 16.78
CA GLN A 216 22.31 -2.08 15.74
C GLN A 216 20.93 -2.72 15.63
N ALA A 217 20.84 -4.03 15.79
CA ALA A 217 19.58 -4.73 15.68
C ALA A 217 19.48 -5.88 16.67
N ILE A 218 18.29 -6.13 17.17
CA ILE A 218 17.96 -7.27 18.02
C ILE A 218 16.63 -7.86 17.61
N LEU A 219 16.54 -9.20 17.63
CA LEU A 219 15.32 -9.94 17.34
C LEU A 219 15.13 -11.03 18.40
N ALA A 220 13.97 -11.06 19.04
CA ALA A 220 13.53 -12.21 19.79
C ALA A 220 13.09 -13.29 18.80
N THR A 221 13.78 -14.44 18.80
CA THR A 221 13.57 -15.51 17.81
C THR A 221 12.45 -16.46 18.22
N SER A 222 11.84 -17.12 17.24
CA SER A 222 10.67 -18.01 17.46
C SER A 222 10.97 -19.22 18.35
N ASP A 223 12.23 -19.63 18.49
CA ASP A 223 12.71 -20.67 19.40
C ASP A 223 12.86 -20.21 20.87
N GLY A 224 12.56 -18.93 21.14
CA GLY A 224 12.66 -18.30 22.45
C GLY A 224 14.04 -17.74 22.78
N GLY A 225 14.97 -17.76 21.85
CA GLY A 225 16.30 -17.15 21.96
C GLY A 225 16.34 -15.73 21.42
N TYR A 226 17.57 -15.26 21.13
CA TYR A 226 17.80 -13.88 20.68
C TYR A 226 18.86 -13.85 19.58
N LEU A 227 18.65 -12.99 18.59
CA LEU A 227 19.64 -12.67 17.58
C LEU A 227 20.04 -11.21 17.71
N ILE A 228 21.34 -10.95 17.88
CA ILE A 228 21.88 -9.61 18.13
C ILE A 228 22.92 -9.30 17.04
N ALA A 229 22.74 -8.19 16.33
CA ALA A 229 23.73 -7.66 15.39
C ALA A 229 24.45 -6.45 15.99
N SER A 230 25.77 -6.48 15.88
CA SER A 230 26.71 -5.42 16.27
C SER A 230 27.54 -5.00 15.08
N ASN A 231 27.79 -3.72 14.94
CA ASN A 231 28.79 -3.18 14.02
C ASN A 231 30.06 -2.89 14.80
N SER A 232 31.07 -3.73 14.62
CA SER A 232 32.27 -3.79 15.46
C SER A 232 33.56 -3.51 14.70
N ILE A 233 34.52 -2.84 15.34
CA ILE A 233 35.89 -2.75 14.83
C ILE A 233 36.73 -3.75 15.62
N ILE A 234 37.22 -4.80 14.96
CA ILE A 234 37.89 -5.93 15.62
C ILE A 234 39.38 -5.93 15.23
N PRO A 235 40.29 -5.43 16.06
CA PRO A 235 41.72 -5.56 15.83
C PRO A 235 42.21 -7.00 15.99
N ALA A 236 43.38 -7.29 15.42
CA ALA A 236 43.94 -8.65 15.43
C ALA A 236 44.24 -9.20 16.83
N ASP A 237 44.42 -8.33 17.81
CA ASP A 237 44.73 -8.63 19.21
C ASP A 237 43.60 -8.23 20.17
N ALA A 238 42.38 -8.03 19.67
CA ALA A 238 41.20 -7.63 20.44
C ALA A 238 40.95 -8.53 21.64
N ILE A 239 40.69 -7.91 22.78
CA ILE A 239 40.26 -8.59 24.01
C ILE A 239 38.78 -8.39 24.17
N GLY A 240 38.01 -9.47 24.33
CA GLY A 240 36.57 -9.41 24.50
C GLY A 240 35.90 -10.77 24.33
N ASN A 241 34.59 -10.78 24.10
CA ASN A 241 33.83 -12.00 23.85
C ASN A 241 33.50 -12.27 22.37
N ILE A 242 33.83 -11.37 21.45
CA ILE A 242 33.80 -11.61 20.02
C ILE A 242 34.92 -12.60 19.65
N LYS A 243 34.55 -13.75 19.08
CA LYS A 243 35.48 -14.86 18.76
C LYS A 243 35.42 -15.28 17.29
N CYS A 244 34.51 -14.74 16.49
CA CYS A 244 34.55 -14.95 15.04
C CYS A 244 35.80 -14.27 14.45
N ILE A 245 36.27 -14.75 13.32
CA ILE A 245 37.46 -14.20 12.65
C ILE A 245 36.95 -13.10 11.71
N PRO A 246 37.34 -11.82 11.96
CA PRO A 246 36.95 -10.73 11.07
C PRO A 246 37.67 -10.84 9.72
N HIS A 247 37.04 -10.35 8.66
CA HIS A 247 37.66 -10.25 7.33
C HIS A 247 38.66 -9.09 7.26
N SER A 248 38.50 -8.13 8.15
CA SER A 248 39.34 -6.93 8.25
C SER A 248 39.68 -6.59 9.70
N THR A 249 40.81 -5.93 9.92
CA THR A 249 41.27 -5.53 11.25
C THR A 249 41.36 -4.00 11.40
N GLY A 250 40.42 -3.25 10.93
CA GLY A 250 40.51 -1.79 11.05
C GLY A 250 39.31 -1.08 10.47
N PHE A 251 38.38 -1.85 9.93
CA PHE A 251 37.10 -1.36 9.40
C PHE A 251 35.95 -1.97 10.20
N VAL A 252 34.78 -1.39 10.04
CA VAL A 252 33.57 -1.91 10.67
C VAL A 252 33.17 -3.24 10.01
N GLU A 253 32.85 -4.21 10.83
CA GLU A 253 32.37 -5.55 10.44
C GLU A 253 31.04 -5.85 11.10
N GLY A 254 30.13 -6.48 10.37
CA GLY A 254 28.87 -6.96 10.91
C GLY A 254 29.10 -8.23 11.77
N VAL A 255 28.83 -8.15 13.05
CA VAL A 255 28.97 -9.29 13.98
C VAL A 255 27.59 -9.70 14.47
N VAL A 256 27.26 -10.99 14.36
CA VAL A 256 25.97 -11.52 14.80
C VAL A 256 26.16 -12.60 15.85
N PHE A 257 25.38 -12.49 16.92
CA PHE A 257 25.29 -13.47 18.00
C PHE A 257 23.90 -14.08 18.01
N LYS A 258 23.81 -15.40 17.98
CA LYS A 258 22.60 -16.16 18.32
C LYS A 258 22.76 -16.68 19.73
N LEU A 259 21.84 -16.30 20.59
CA LEU A 259 21.75 -16.75 21.97
C LEU A 259 20.53 -17.63 22.18
N ASP A 260 20.63 -18.63 23.04
CA ASP A 260 19.47 -19.36 23.53
C ASP A 260 18.67 -18.55 24.57
N SER A 261 17.55 -19.08 25.06
CA SER A 261 16.65 -18.40 26.01
C SER A 261 17.28 -18.13 27.40
N ILE A 262 18.43 -18.73 27.69
CA ILE A 262 19.20 -18.54 28.94
C ILE A 262 20.57 -17.90 28.69
N LEU A 263 20.71 -17.21 27.54
CA LEU A 263 21.85 -16.40 27.13
C LEU A 263 23.15 -17.18 26.85
N ASN A 264 23.12 -18.50 26.61
CA ASN A 264 24.27 -19.18 26.06
C ASN A 264 24.42 -18.85 24.57
N ILE A 265 25.65 -18.62 24.13
CA ILE A 265 25.95 -18.43 22.71
C ILE A 265 25.77 -19.78 22.00
N GLU A 266 24.82 -19.87 21.09
CA GLU A 266 24.67 -21.00 20.17
C GLU A 266 25.70 -20.89 19.04
N TRP A 267 25.81 -19.70 18.47
CA TRP A 267 26.83 -19.37 17.47
C TRP A 267 27.10 -17.85 17.44
N GLN A 268 28.25 -17.49 16.88
CA GLN A 268 28.58 -16.13 16.49
C GLN A 268 29.26 -16.13 15.12
N ARG A 269 29.01 -15.10 14.33
CA ARG A 269 29.55 -14.92 12.98
C ARG A 269 29.99 -13.48 12.77
N CYS A 270 31.10 -13.33 12.04
CA CYS A 270 31.49 -12.08 11.42
C CYS A 270 31.10 -12.16 9.94
N TYR A 271 30.43 -11.14 9.46
CA TYR A 271 29.98 -11.03 8.07
C TYR A 271 30.53 -9.77 7.45
N GLY A 272 31.10 -9.87 6.24
CA GLY A 272 31.66 -8.73 5.53
C GLY A 272 32.80 -9.08 4.60
N GLY A 273 33.67 -8.11 4.38
CA GLY A 273 34.87 -8.21 3.56
C GLY A 273 36.02 -7.33 4.07
N SER A 274 36.86 -6.85 3.16
CA SER A 274 38.07 -6.11 3.55
C SER A 274 37.85 -4.63 3.89
N ASN A 275 36.63 -4.10 3.76
CA ASN A 275 36.27 -2.71 4.06
C ASN A 275 35.15 -2.61 5.11
N HIS A 276 34.39 -1.49 5.10
CA HIS A 276 33.30 -1.28 6.01
C HIS A 276 32.06 -2.08 5.60
N ASP A 277 31.54 -2.89 6.52
CA ASP A 277 30.36 -3.70 6.37
C ASP A 277 29.52 -3.59 7.63
N GLY A 278 28.26 -3.18 7.50
CA GLY A 278 27.36 -2.96 8.63
C GLY A 278 26.02 -3.70 8.45
N ILE A 279 25.43 -4.10 9.57
CA ILE A 279 24.09 -4.72 9.63
C ILE A 279 23.17 -3.79 10.41
N PHE A 280 21.96 -3.51 9.87
CA PHE A 280 21.00 -2.57 10.47
C PHE A 280 19.62 -3.20 10.73
N GLY A 281 19.22 -4.19 9.94
CA GLY A 281 17.92 -4.84 10.07
C GLY A 281 18.02 -6.36 10.07
N ILE A 282 17.08 -7.02 10.76
CA ILE A 282 17.00 -8.48 10.87
C ILE A 282 15.53 -8.89 10.89
N ILE A 283 15.21 -9.95 10.16
CA ILE A 283 13.95 -10.69 10.34
C ILE A 283 14.21 -12.19 10.35
N GLU A 284 13.33 -12.93 11.02
CA GLU A 284 13.25 -14.39 10.92
C GLU A 284 12.32 -14.80 9.79
N VAL A 285 12.76 -15.75 8.97
CA VAL A 285 11.99 -16.37 7.90
C VAL A 285 11.84 -17.87 8.16
N GLU A 286 11.07 -18.58 7.33
CA GLU A 286 10.73 -20.00 7.58
C GLU A 286 11.95 -20.91 7.71
N ASP A 287 13.05 -20.60 7.03
CA ASP A 287 14.25 -21.44 6.90
C ASP A 287 15.55 -20.75 7.34
N GLY A 288 15.45 -19.64 8.09
CA GLY A 288 16.62 -18.91 8.60
C GLY A 288 16.35 -17.44 8.91
N PHE A 289 17.35 -16.60 8.61
CA PHE A 289 17.28 -15.16 8.90
C PHE A 289 17.65 -14.34 7.65
N VAL A 290 17.03 -13.17 7.52
CA VAL A 290 17.41 -12.17 6.50
C VAL A 290 17.95 -10.94 7.20
N PHE A 291 19.09 -10.47 6.72
CA PHE A 291 19.79 -9.30 7.21
C PHE A 291 19.82 -8.21 6.15
N THR A 292 19.77 -6.96 6.58
CA THR A 292 19.96 -5.78 5.74
C THR A 292 21.01 -4.88 6.34
N GLY A 293 21.73 -4.19 5.47
CA GLY A 293 22.80 -3.30 5.89
C GLY A 293 23.44 -2.56 4.73
N SER A 294 24.72 -2.22 4.90
CA SER A 294 25.52 -1.61 3.85
C SER A 294 26.91 -2.23 3.79
N THR A 295 27.50 -2.23 2.60
CA THR A 295 28.86 -2.75 2.38
C THR A 295 29.65 -1.84 1.45
N SER A 296 30.96 -1.70 1.75
CA SER A 296 31.93 -1.11 0.84
C SER A 296 32.97 -2.14 0.38
N SER A 297 32.70 -3.42 0.59
CA SER A 297 33.58 -4.55 0.26
C SER A 297 33.20 -5.20 -1.07
N ASN A 298 34.16 -5.87 -1.70
CA ASN A 298 33.94 -6.72 -2.88
C ASN A 298 34.74 -8.03 -2.77
N ASP A 299 34.86 -8.54 -1.57
CA ASP A 299 35.54 -9.79 -1.21
C ASP A 299 34.96 -10.35 0.09
N GLY A 300 35.54 -11.45 0.59
CA GLY A 300 35.01 -12.13 1.77
C GLY A 300 33.64 -12.74 1.46
N ASP A 301 32.63 -12.36 2.23
CA ASP A 301 31.23 -12.77 2.05
C ASP A 301 30.51 -11.93 0.98
N VAL A 302 31.14 -10.85 0.51
CA VAL A 302 30.51 -9.82 -0.34
C VAL A 302 30.93 -9.98 -1.79
N THR A 303 29.97 -9.98 -2.69
CA THR A 303 30.22 -9.95 -4.14
C THR A 303 29.19 -9.05 -4.83
N GLY A 304 29.59 -8.41 -5.94
CA GLY A 304 28.68 -7.59 -6.74
C GLY A 304 28.65 -6.12 -6.36
N TRP A 305 29.59 -5.63 -5.55
CA TRP A 305 29.70 -4.22 -5.17
C TRP A 305 29.84 -3.29 -6.39
N HIS A 306 29.11 -2.15 -6.38
CA HIS A 306 28.95 -1.24 -7.53
C HIS A 306 29.66 0.11 -7.36
N GLY A 307 29.76 0.65 -6.13
CA GLY A 307 30.15 2.04 -5.94
C GLY A 307 30.85 2.38 -4.64
N GLU A 308 30.41 3.45 -3.98
CA GLU A 308 30.98 3.89 -2.70
C GLU A 308 30.57 2.96 -1.56
N SER A 309 29.24 2.71 -1.47
CA SER A 309 28.63 1.78 -0.52
C SER A 309 27.33 1.25 -1.13
N ASP A 310 27.11 -0.04 -1.07
CA ASP A 310 25.88 -0.67 -1.56
C ASP A 310 24.97 -1.12 -0.42
N SER A 311 23.68 -1.16 -0.66
CA SER A 311 22.73 -1.89 0.17
C SER A 311 23.09 -3.36 0.15
N TRP A 312 23.43 -3.94 1.29
CA TRP A 312 23.78 -5.35 1.41
C TRP A 312 22.63 -6.12 2.04
N VAL A 313 22.11 -7.09 1.31
CA VAL A 313 21.02 -7.97 1.76
C VAL A 313 21.50 -9.41 1.65
N PHE A 314 21.42 -10.16 2.74
CA PHE A 314 21.79 -11.56 2.73
C PHE A 314 20.87 -12.43 3.60
N LYS A 315 20.73 -13.68 3.21
CA LYS A 315 19.96 -14.70 3.92
C LYS A 315 20.89 -15.78 4.44
N THR A 316 20.65 -16.21 5.68
CA THR A 316 21.33 -17.34 6.29
C THR A 316 20.36 -18.45 6.63
N ASP A 317 20.87 -19.67 6.86
CA ASP A 317 20.18 -20.70 7.61
C ASP A 317 20.14 -20.36 9.11
N PHE A 318 19.51 -21.23 9.93
CA PHE A 318 19.45 -21.03 11.38
C PHE A 318 20.80 -21.19 12.09
N ASP A 319 21.78 -21.83 11.44
CA ASP A 319 23.17 -21.97 11.92
C ASP A 319 24.05 -20.77 11.54
N GLY A 320 23.49 -19.75 10.86
CA GLY A 320 24.20 -18.55 10.42
C GLY A 320 25.07 -18.73 9.17
N ASN A 321 24.88 -19.80 8.38
CA ASN A 321 25.59 -19.93 7.11
C ASN A 321 24.86 -19.19 6.01
N ILE A 322 25.56 -18.36 5.23
CA ILE A 322 24.96 -17.59 4.14
C ILE A 322 24.42 -18.55 3.07
N ILE A 323 23.13 -18.41 2.74
CA ILE A 323 22.45 -19.11 1.65
C ILE A 323 22.59 -18.32 0.36
N TRP A 324 22.30 -17.02 0.42
CA TRP A 324 22.52 -16.08 -0.68
C TRP A 324 22.84 -14.67 -0.13
N GLN A 325 23.44 -13.84 -0.94
CA GLN A 325 23.68 -12.43 -0.68
C GLN A 325 23.57 -11.60 -1.96
N ASN A 326 23.18 -10.33 -1.81
CA ASN A 326 23.13 -9.34 -2.87
C ASN A 326 23.69 -8.01 -2.39
N CYS A 327 24.54 -7.42 -3.23
CA CYS A 327 24.82 -6.00 -3.22
C CYS A 327 23.86 -5.34 -4.23
N LEU A 328 23.13 -4.35 -3.79
CA LEU A 328 22.15 -3.62 -4.60
C LEU A 328 22.52 -2.14 -4.53
N GLY A 329 22.65 -1.50 -5.68
CA GLY A 329 23.06 -0.11 -5.70
C GLY A 329 23.54 0.41 -7.05
N GLY A 330 24.20 1.55 -6.99
CA GLY A 330 24.78 2.21 -8.14
C GLY A 330 26.21 2.70 -7.87
N SER A 331 26.59 3.79 -8.52
CA SER A 331 27.96 4.30 -8.42
C SER A 331 28.26 5.11 -7.15
N LYS A 332 27.23 5.43 -6.34
CA LYS A 332 27.35 6.20 -5.09
C LYS A 332 27.01 5.34 -3.87
N SER A 333 26.44 5.97 -2.84
CA SER A 333 26.17 5.27 -1.58
C SER A 333 24.70 4.88 -1.46
N GLU A 334 24.46 3.64 -1.07
CA GLU A 334 23.17 3.06 -0.70
C GLU A 334 23.27 2.37 0.66
N GLY A 335 22.11 2.33 1.35
CA GLY A 335 21.97 1.59 2.59
C GLY A 335 20.60 0.94 2.72
N ALA A 336 20.54 -0.29 3.24
CA ALA A 336 19.31 -1.01 3.53
C ALA A 336 19.07 -1.07 5.04
N ASN A 337 17.97 -0.50 5.52
CA ASN A 337 17.69 -0.38 6.95
C ASN A 337 16.56 -1.30 7.41
N ILE A 338 15.52 -1.46 6.61
CA ILE A 338 14.32 -2.22 6.95
C ILE A 338 14.14 -3.35 5.95
N VAL A 339 13.74 -4.51 6.46
CA VAL A 339 13.25 -5.64 5.68
C VAL A 339 11.87 -6.05 6.17
N LEU A 340 10.92 -6.20 5.23
CA LEU A 340 9.55 -6.65 5.48
C LEU A 340 9.29 -7.91 4.66
N LYS A 341 8.71 -8.93 5.30
CA LYS A 341 8.35 -10.18 4.64
C LYS A 341 6.92 -10.10 4.08
N CYS A 342 6.73 -10.49 2.82
CA CYS A 342 5.44 -10.70 2.18
C CYS A 342 4.88 -12.10 2.47
N SER A 343 3.57 -12.32 2.25
CA SER A 343 2.92 -13.61 2.51
C SER A 343 3.31 -14.71 1.51
N ASN A 344 3.87 -14.32 0.36
CA ASN A 344 4.45 -15.23 -0.64
C ASN A 344 5.96 -15.44 -0.47
N ASP A 345 6.51 -15.05 0.69
CA ASP A 345 7.93 -15.05 1.06
C ASP A 345 8.83 -14.08 0.29
N ASP A 346 8.31 -13.26 -0.62
CA ASP A 346 9.04 -12.12 -1.17
C ASP A 346 9.44 -11.15 -0.05
N LEU A 347 10.51 -10.40 -0.30
CA LEU A 347 11.06 -9.42 0.63
C LEU A 347 10.89 -8.02 0.07
N VAL A 348 10.54 -7.07 0.93
CA VAL A 348 10.59 -5.65 0.64
C VAL A 348 11.66 -5.03 1.51
N ILE A 349 12.66 -4.47 0.87
CA ILE A 349 13.78 -3.77 1.48
C ILE A 349 13.51 -2.28 1.34
N ILE A 350 13.67 -1.54 2.41
CA ILE A 350 13.56 -0.08 2.40
C ILE A 350 14.85 0.49 2.97
N GLY A 351 15.41 1.42 2.23
CA GLY A 351 16.69 2.05 2.52
C GLY A 351 16.75 3.44 1.91
N SER A 352 17.95 3.92 1.69
CA SER A 352 18.20 5.18 1.00
C SER A 352 19.19 5.01 -0.14
N THR A 353 19.20 5.96 -1.08
CA THR A 353 20.09 5.97 -2.24
C THR A 353 20.53 7.38 -2.62
N HIS A 354 21.83 7.52 -2.95
CA HIS A 354 22.37 8.68 -3.66
C HIS A 354 22.50 8.46 -5.17
N SER A 355 22.37 7.21 -5.65
CA SER A 355 22.61 6.85 -7.05
C SER A 355 21.39 7.09 -7.93
N ASN A 356 21.65 7.17 -9.24
CA ASN A 356 20.64 7.11 -10.28
C ASN A 356 21.17 6.28 -11.48
N ASP A 357 21.92 5.22 -11.16
CA ASP A 357 22.49 4.26 -12.11
C ASP A 357 22.60 2.87 -11.43
N GLY A 358 23.14 1.89 -12.13
CA GLY A 358 23.19 0.52 -11.63
C GLY A 358 21.81 -0.08 -11.48
N ASP A 359 21.47 -0.54 -10.27
CA ASP A 359 20.14 -1.06 -9.93
C ASP A 359 19.13 0.06 -9.60
N VAL A 360 19.62 1.30 -9.44
CA VAL A 360 18.83 2.45 -9.01
C VAL A 360 18.35 3.27 -10.20
N SER A 361 17.08 3.61 -10.21
CA SER A 361 16.52 4.58 -11.16
C SER A 361 15.39 5.38 -10.51
N GLY A 362 15.26 6.64 -10.93
CA GLY A 362 14.19 7.52 -10.45
C GLY A 362 14.54 8.32 -9.20
N ASN A 363 15.80 8.39 -8.80
CA ASN A 363 16.25 9.30 -7.73
C ASN A 363 16.01 10.74 -8.15
N HIS A 364 15.40 11.53 -7.27
CA HIS A 364 14.92 12.91 -7.51
C HIS A 364 15.89 13.97 -7.01
N SER A 365 16.90 13.60 -6.22
CA SER A 365 17.86 14.51 -5.56
C SER A 365 18.53 15.44 -6.56
N LEU A 366 18.58 16.73 -6.26
CA LEU A 366 19.24 17.75 -7.08
C LEU A 366 20.72 17.91 -6.73
N PHE A 367 21.16 17.44 -5.57
CA PHE A 367 22.52 17.55 -5.09
C PHE A 367 23.19 16.17 -5.01
N GLU A 368 24.51 16.11 -5.12
CA GLU A 368 25.25 14.83 -5.24
C GLU A 368 25.21 13.91 -4.02
N ARG A 369 24.73 14.39 -2.88
CA ARG A 369 24.74 13.68 -1.60
C ARG A 369 23.40 13.70 -0.87
N ASP A 370 22.35 14.05 -1.56
CA ASP A 370 21.01 13.99 -0.99
C ASP A 370 20.41 12.60 -1.25
N ASP A 371 19.73 12.08 -0.26
CA ASP A 371 19.14 10.74 -0.25
C ASP A 371 17.67 10.78 -0.68
N ASP A 372 17.25 9.84 -1.53
CA ASP A 372 15.86 9.42 -1.65
C ASP A 372 15.62 8.12 -0.87
N ILE A 373 14.40 7.92 -0.39
CA ILE A 373 13.97 6.61 0.08
C ILE A 373 13.96 5.64 -1.10
N TRP A 374 14.66 4.52 -0.95
CA TRP A 374 14.75 3.48 -1.96
C TRP A 374 14.05 2.20 -1.51
N LEU A 375 13.00 1.83 -2.23
CA LEU A 375 12.26 0.60 -2.02
C LEU A 375 12.68 -0.44 -3.06
N VAL A 376 13.06 -1.61 -2.60
CA VAL A 376 13.46 -2.74 -3.43
C VAL A 376 12.62 -3.96 -3.07
N LYS A 377 12.06 -4.64 -4.06
CA LYS A 377 11.37 -5.91 -3.89
C LYS A 377 12.22 -7.04 -4.43
N LEU A 378 12.44 -8.07 -3.59
CA LEU A 378 13.20 -9.28 -3.94
C LEU A 378 12.31 -10.51 -3.82
N THR A 379 12.65 -11.58 -4.56
CA THR A 379 12.11 -12.92 -4.29
C THR A 379 12.69 -13.46 -2.98
N SER A 380 12.15 -14.57 -2.47
CA SER A 380 12.70 -15.32 -1.33
C SER A 380 14.13 -15.84 -1.59
N GLU A 381 14.53 -15.98 -2.85
CA GLU A 381 15.87 -16.37 -3.31
C GLU A 381 16.81 -15.20 -3.55
N GLY A 382 16.34 -13.95 -3.29
CA GLY A 382 17.11 -12.73 -3.43
C GLY A 382 17.13 -12.11 -4.83
N GLU A 383 16.35 -12.61 -5.81
CA GLU A 383 16.31 -12.03 -7.15
C GLU A 383 15.54 -10.70 -7.15
N LEU A 384 16.09 -9.67 -7.79
CA LEU A 384 15.47 -8.34 -7.89
C LEU A 384 14.20 -8.40 -8.75
N LEU A 385 13.05 -8.08 -8.17
CA LEU A 385 11.75 -8.02 -8.84
C LEU A 385 11.41 -6.61 -9.33
N SER A 386 11.56 -5.62 -8.47
CA SER A 386 11.30 -4.21 -8.78
C SER A 386 12.03 -3.30 -7.81
N GLN A 387 12.18 -2.04 -8.20
CA GLN A 387 12.70 -0.99 -7.35
C GLN A 387 12.02 0.34 -7.65
N GLN A 388 11.97 1.25 -6.67
CA GLN A 388 11.43 2.59 -6.84
C GLN A 388 12.03 3.54 -5.80
N CYS A 389 12.36 4.76 -6.24
CA CYS A 389 12.73 5.85 -5.36
C CYS A 389 11.49 6.67 -5.01
N PHE A 390 11.46 7.21 -3.80
CA PHE A 390 10.49 8.18 -3.31
C PHE A 390 11.23 9.30 -2.63
N GLY A 391 10.97 10.54 -3.05
CA GLY A 391 11.65 11.67 -2.48
C GLY A 391 11.39 12.98 -3.19
N GLY A 392 12.08 14.00 -2.72
CA GLY A 392 12.06 15.35 -3.20
C GLY A 392 13.37 15.80 -3.84
N ALA A 393 13.60 17.10 -3.78
CA ALA A 393 14.84 17.72 -4.27
C ALA A 393 15.95 17.75 -3.21
N GLY A 394 15.66 17.39 -1.97
CA GLY A 394 16.58 17.37 -0.81
C GLY A 394 16.77 15.96 -0.27
N ASN A 395 17.02 15.88 1.04
CA ASN A 395 17.24 14.63 1.74
C ASN A 395 15.96 14.05 2.31
N GLU A 396 15.72 12.77 2.03
CA GLU A 396 14.80 11.91 2.75
C GLU A 396 15.62 10.84 3.49
N LEU A 397 16.05 11.16 4.72
CA LEU A 397 17.19 10.52 5.39
C LEU A 397 16.89 9.25 6.21
N ASN A 398 17.98 8.59 6.54
CA ASN A 398 18.35 7.28 7.11
C ASN A 398 17.65 6.82 8.40
N TYR A 399 16.82 7.64 9.04
CA TYR A 399 16.03 7.21 10.19
C TYR A 399 14.59 7.18 9.73
N PHE A 400 14.03 6.01 9.62
CA PHE A 400 12.65 5.83 9.14
C PHE A 400 12.04 4.55 9.68
N GLY A 401 10.73 4.59 9.82
CA GLY A 401 9.90 3.43 10.12
C GLY A 401 9.09 3.02 8.90
N ALA A 402 8.78 1.75 8.80
CA ALA A 402 7.87 1.27 7.78
C ALA A 402 7.05 0.08 8.27
N ILE A 403 5.80 0.04 7.84
CA ILE A 403 4.90 -1.09 8.12
C ILE A 403 4.25 -1.60 6.85
N LYS A 404 4.00 -2.89 6.85
CA LYS A 404 3.23 -3.58 5.83
C LYS A 404 1.75 -3.61 6.21
N LYS A 405 0.88 -3.04 5.39
CA LYS A 405 -0.60 -3.20 5.49
C LYS A 405 -1.05 -4.48 4.78
N SER A 406 -0.44 -4.77 3.63
CA SER A 406 -0.58 -5.99 2.84
C SER A 406 0.68 -6.17 1.99
N ASP A 407 0.78 -7.26 1.21
CA ASP A 407 1.97 -7.56 0.40
C ASP A 407 2.28 -6.52 -0.70
N ASN A 408 1.33 -5.65 -0.98
CA ASN A 408 1.47 -4.60 -2.00
C ASN A 408 1.07 -3.21 -1.47
N ASN A 409 1.06 -3.03 -0.15
CA ASN A 409 0.68 -1.77 0.48
C ASN A 409 1.50 -1.55 1.74
N PHE A 410 2.23 -0.44 1.79
CA PHE A 410 3.15 -0.08 2.85
C PHE A 410 2.91 1.36 3.29
N VAL A 411 3.16 1.64 4.57
CA VAL A 411 3.25 3.02 5.07
C VAL A 411 4.68 3.24 5.52
N ILE A 412 5.26 4.32 5.05
CA ILE A 412 6.64 4.73 5.33
C ILE A 412 6.59 6.07 6.06
N ALA A 413 7.40 6.21 7.08
CA ALA A 413 7.59 7.44 7.83
C ALA A 413 9.09 7.78 7.80
N CYS A 414 9.44 8.89 7.18
CA CYS A 414 10.79 9.46 7.13
C CYS A 414 10.73 10.95 7.43
N TYR A 415 11.83 11.65 7.37
CA TYR A 415 11.83 13.10 7.41
C TYR A 415 12.38 13.68 6.11
N THR A 416 12.01 14.92 5.80
CA THR A 416 12.47 15.68 4.65
C THR A 416 12.97 17.05 5.07
N ASP A 417 14.00 17.55 4.38
CA ASP A 417 14.62 18.85 4.64
C ASP A 417 14.37 19.87 3.51
N TYR A 418 13.58 19.49 2.49
CA TYR A 418 13.36 20.32 1.32
C TYR A 418 11.87 20.53 1.02
N GLY A 419 11.50 21.74 0.59
CA GLY A 419 10.12 22.12 0.28
C GLY A 419 9.46 21.32 -0.83
N PRO A 420 8.16 21.57 -1.11
CA PRO A 420 7.37 20.73 -1.99
C PRO A 420 8.02 20.52 -3.35
N SER A 421 8.35 19.27 -3.67
CA SER A 421 9.01 18.88 -4.92
C SER A 421 8.82 17.40 -5.18
N PHE A 422 8.68 17.03 -6.45
CA PHE A 422 8.46 15.63 -6.88
C PHE A 422 7.38 14.93 -6.06
N ASP A 423 7.74 13.90 -5.27
CA ASP A 423 6.78 13.13 -4.48
C ASP A 423 6.40 13.83 -3.16
N VAL A 424 7.27 14.71 -2.65
CA VAL A 424 7.13 15.31 -1.33
C VAL A 424 6.19 16.50 -1.36
N ALA A 425 5.15 16.49 -0.53
CA ALA A 425 4.23 17.60 -0.35
C ALA A 425 4.54 18.50 0.87
N CYS A 426 5.49 18.09 1.72
CA CYS A 426 5.92 18.84 2.90
C CYS A 426 6.55 20.19 2.53
N ALA A 427 6.47 21.15 3.42
CA ALA A 427 6.92 22.52 3.17
C ALA A 427 7.77 23.08 4.32
N PRO A 428 8.89 22.41 4.69
CA PRO A 428 9.81 22.97 5.68
C PRO A 428 10.31 24.38 5.26
N ASP A 429 10.64 25.23 6.23
CA ASP A 429 11.15 26.57 5.93
C ASP A 429 12.56 26.51 5.34
N MET A 430 12.66 26.63 4.03
CA MET A 430 13.92 26.63 3.26
C MET A 430 14.94 27.67 3.71
N ASN A 431 14.57 28.65 4.54
CA ASN A 431 15.50 29.61 5.12
C ASN A 431 16.08 29.12 6.47
N ASN A 432 15.48 28.09 7.07
CA ASN A 432 15.99 27.42 8.25
C ASN A 432 16.58 26.05 7.85
N PRO A 433 17.91 25.88 7.75
CA PRO A 433 18.52 24.61 7.33
C PRO A 433 18.37 23.48 8.38
N LEU A 434 17.72 23.76 9.49
CA LEU A 434 17.44 22.82 10.56
C LEU A 434 15.95 22.50 10.67
N ASP A 435 15.12 22.96 9.75
CA ASP A 435 13.71 22.68 9.70
C ASP A 435 13.49 21.37 8.92
N TYR A 436 13.27 20.26 9.65
CA TYR A 436 12.98 18.96 9.11
C TYR A 436 11.57 18.57 9.53
N GLU A 437 10.72 18.21 8.58
CA GLU A 437 9.37 17.71 8.85
C GLU A 437 9.29 16.20 8.71
N TRP A 438 8.47 15.54 9.50
CA TRP A 438 8.13 14.15 9.24
C TRP A 438 7.28 14.06 7.99
N TRP A 439 7.73 13.30 7.02
CA TRP A 439 6.96 12.92 5.85
C TRP A 439 6.50 11.49 5.99
N VAL A 440 5.17 11.31 6.08
CA VAL A 440 4.54 9.99 6.23
C VAL A 440 3.63 9.76 5.04
N PHE A 441 3.81 8.65 4.37
CA PHE A 441 3.07 8.35 3.16
C PHE A 441 2.75 6.86 3.02
N GLU A 442 1.61 6.56 2.41
CA GLU A 442 1.18 5.22 2.04
C GLU A 442 1.43 4.99 0.56
N ILE A 443 2.09 3.89 0.25
CA ILE A 443 2.31 3.44 -1.12
C ILE A 443 1.60 2.12 -1.38
N LYS A 444 1.11 1.95 -2.62
CA LYS A 444 0.44 0.74 -3.05
C LYS A 444 0.85 0.36 -4.47
N ASP A 445 1.18 -0.92 -4.67
CA ASP A 445 1.37 -1.47 -6.02
C ASP A 445 0.00 -1.59 -6.69
N CYS A 446 -0.28 -0.66 -7.59
CA CYS A 446 -1.53 -0.57 -8.31
C CYS A 446 -1.56 -1.38 -9.60
N THR A 447 -0.45 -1.96 -10.05
CA THR A 447 -0.38 -2.65 -11.36
C THR A 447 -1.31 -3.86 -11.45
N GLN A 448 -1.54 -4.58 -10.33
CA GLN A 448 -2.44 -5.72 -10.27
C GLN A 448 -3.82 -5.38 -9.68
N TYR A 449 -4.00 -4.16 -9.18
CA TYR A 449 -5.21 -3.73 -8.47
C TYR A 449 -5.99 -2.63 -9.20
N MET A 450 -5.47 -2.10 -10.31
CA MET A 450 -6.26 -1.24 -11.19
C MET A 450 -7.54 -1.96 -11.59
N PRO A 451 -8.72 -1.36 -11.41
CA PRO A 451 -9.97 -2.00 -11.80
C PRO A 451 -9.97 -2.28 -13.30
N THR A 452 -10.48 -3.44 -13.68
CA THR A 452 -10.61 -3.75 -15.10
C THR A 452 -11.76 -2.96 -15.72
N THR A 453 -11.61 -2.60 -17.01
CA THR A 453 -12.69 -1.94 -17.76
C THR A 453 -13.95 -2.81 -17.73
N PRO A 454 -15.11 -2.32 -17.22
CA PRO A 454 -16.32 -3.11 -17.16
C PRO A 454 -16.78 -3.58 -18.55
N GLN A 455 -17.44 -4.72 -18.60
CA GLN A 455 -18.14 -5.13 -19.81
C GLN A 455 -19.27 -4.14 -20.13
N PRO A 456 -19.68 -4.03 -21.40
CA PRO A 456 -20.78 -3.14 -21.78
C PRO A 456 -22.01 -3.37 -20.90
N PRO A 457 -22.68 -2.31 -20.43
CA PRO A 457 -23.89 -2.47 -19.64
C PRO A 457 -24.97 -3.28 -20.35
N THR A 458 -25.66 -4.12 -19.62
CA THR A 458 -26.85 -4.82 -20.10
C THR A 458 -28.10 -4.02 -19.77
N GLY A 459 -29.03 -3.91 -20.72
CA GLY A 459 -30.23 -3.12 -20.56
C GLY A 459 -31.06 -3.13 -21.86
N PRO A 460 -32.17 -2.41 -21.95
CA PRO A 460 -33.04 -2.41 -23.12
C PRO A 460 -32.33 -1.84 -24.37
N ASP A 461 -32.56 -2.49 -25.53
CA ASP A 461 -32.09 -1.98 -26.83
C ASP A 461 -32.93 -0.82 -27.34
N THR A 462 -34.23 -0.85 -26.97
CA THR A 462 -35.22 0.15 -27.39
C THR A 462 -36.19 0.43 -26.25
N LEU A 463 -36.68 1.64 -26.19
CA LEU A 463 -37.71 2.01 -25.24
C LEU A 463 -38.63 3.11 -25.79
N CYS A 464 -39.79 3.20 -25.18
CA CYS A 464 -40.81 4.17 -25.47
C CYS A 464 -40.97 5.12 -24.27
N HIS A 465 -40.41 6.32 -24.32
CA HIS A 465 -40.40 7.25 -23.20
C HIS A 465 -41.80 7.68 -22.69
N THR A 466 -42.85 7.54 -23.50
CA THR A 466 -44.22 7.83 -23.08
C THR A 466 -44.84 6.72 -22.23
N VAL A 467 -44.24 5.54 -22.21
CA VAL A 467 -44.66 4.36 -21.43
C VAL A 467 -43.61 4.06 -20.33
N ASP A 468 -42.35 4.09 -20.71
CA ASP A 468 -41.22 3.73 -19.84
C ASP A 468 -40.44 5.00 -19.45
N SER A 469 -40.77 5.58 -18.30
CA SER A 469 -40.08 6.77 -17.80
C SER A 469 -38.70 6.45 -17.22
N THR A 470 -38.41 5.18 -16.90
CA THR A 470 -37.15 4.70 -16.31
C THR A 470 -36.70 3.40 -16.93
N SER A 471 -35.42 3.16 -16.95
CA SER A 471 -34.81 1.89 -17.35
C SER A 471 -33.64 1.53 -16.47
N VAL A 472 -33.42 0.23 -16.24
CA VAL A 472 -32.35 -0.30 -15.42
C VAL A 472 -31.25 -0.85 -16.32
N TYR A 473 -29.98 -0.51 -15.99
CA TYR A 473 -28.77 -1.02 -16.61
C TYR A 473 -27.92 -1.71 -15.56
N GLN A 474 -27.21 -2.75 -15.96
CA GLN A 474 -26.40 -3.57 -15.07
C GLN A 474 -25.07 -3.92 -15.72
N ILE A 475 -24.03 -4.02 -14.89
CA ILE A 475 -22.71 -4.55 -15.26
C ILE A 475 -22.35 -5.73 -14.35
N ALA A 476 -21.38 -6.54 -14.80
CA ALA A 476 -20.74 -7.52 -13.93
C ALA A 476 -19.76 -6.80 -13.01
N GLY A 477 -19.66 -7.24 -11.75
CA GLY A 477 -18.72 -6.69 -10.79
C GLY A 477 -17.29 -7.13 -11.07
N ASP A 478 -16.34 -6.27 -10.70
CA ASP A 478 -14.91 -6.55 -10.60
C ASP A 478 -14.55 -6.65 -9.12
N SER A 479 -13.78 -7.68 -8.73
CA SER A 479 -13.39 -7.91 -7.33
C SER A 479 -12.42 -6.84 -6.79
N THR A 480 -11.75 -6.09 -7.68
CA THR A 480 -10.83 -5.01 -7.32
C THR A 480 -11.51 -3.64 -7.26
N ALA A 481 -12.74 -3.51 -7.79
CA ALA A 481 -13.46 -2.24 -7.80
C ALA A 481 -14.16 -1.97 -6.47
N TRP A 482 -14.05 -0.73 -5.99
CA TRP A 482 -14.80 -0.22 -4.83
C TRP A 482 -16.16 0.35 -5.25
N GLY A 483 -16.25 0.83 -6.50
CA GLY A 483 -17.45 1.40 -7.05
C GLY A 483 -17.38 1.61 -8.54
N TYR A 484 -18.45 2.21 -9.08
CA TYR A 484 -18.58 2.45 -10.51
C TYR A 484 -19.13 3.83 -10.78
N HIS A 485 -18.51 4.54 -11.71
CA HIS A 485 -19.07 5.72 -12.33
C HIS A 485 -19.89 5.33 -13.53
N TRP A 486 -21.02 6.02 -13.74
CA TRP A 486 -21.91 5.77 -14.85
C TRP A 486 -22.13 7.04 -15.67
N LEU A 487 -22.17 6.90 -16.97
CA LEU A 487 -22.31 8.00 -17.92
C LEU A 487 -23.49 7.72 -18.86
N LEU A 488 -24.31 8.75 -19.07
CA LEU A 488 -25.38 8.79 -20.06
C LEU A 488 -25.08 9.90 -21.07
N GLU A 489 -24.99 9.52 -22.34
CA GLU A 489 -24.76 10.45 -23.45
C GLU A 489 -25.84 10.27 -24.54
N PRO A 490 -26.35 11.36 -25.11
CA PRO A 490 -26.10 12.74 -24.69
C PRO A 490 -26.86 13.08 -23.39
N ALA A 491 -26.41 14.08 -22.66
CA ALA A 491 -26.98 14.47 -21.34
C ALA A 491 -28.45 14.90 -21.41
N GLU A 492 -28.91 15.39 -22.57
CA GLU A 492 -30.32 15.70 -22.82
C GLU A 492 -31.23 14.48 -22.89
N ALA A 493 -30.69 13.27 -23.00
CA ALA A 493 -31.49 12.04 -23.01
C ALA A 493 -32.19 11.78 -21.67
N GLY A 494 -31.63 12.27 -20.55
CA GLY A 494 -32.21 12.08 -19.23
C GLY A 494 -31.23 12.29 -18.12
N THR A 495 -31.51 11.72 -16.95
CA THR A 495 -30.61 11.67 -15.79
C THR A 495 -30.34 10.22 -15.41
N ILE A 496 -29.14 9.95 -14.91
CA ILE A 496 -28.73 8.63 -14.44
C ILE A 496 -28.47 8.67 -12.93
N THR A 497 -29.01 7.71 -12.22
CA THR A 497 -28.71 7.46 -10.80
C THR A 497 -28.18 6.03 -10.68
N ALA A 498 -27.14 5.84 -9.90
CA ALA A 498 -26.48 4.55 -9.81
C ALA A 498 -26.33 4.08 -8.36
N ASP A 499 -26.42 2.76 -8.19
CA ASP A 499 -26.09 2.06 -6.97
C ASP A 499 -25.13 0.91 -7.35
N SER A 500 -23.82 1.20 -7.26
CA SER A 500 -22.74 0.27 -7.58
C SER A 500 -22.90 -0.41 -8.96
N LEU A 501 -23.31 -1.68 -9.00
CA LEU A 501 -23.43 -2.50 -10.22
C LEU A 501 -24.66 -2.20 -11.08
N GLN A 502 -25.53 -1.33 -10.62
CA GLN A 502 -26.80 -1.01 -11.26
C GLN A 502 -26.96 0.50 -11.45
N ALA A 503 -27.49 0.89 -12.59
CA ALA A 503 -27.88 2.28 -12.85
C ALA A 503 -29.34 2.35 -13.32
N ILE A 504 -30.04 3.38 -12.88
CA ILE A 504 -31.39 3.71 -13.32
C ILE A 504 -31.30 5.00 -14.12
N VAL A 505 -31.70 4.92 -15.38
CA VAL A 505 -31.85 6.08 -16.24
C VAL A 505 -33.28 6.57 -16.16
N HIS A 506 -33.48 7.84 -15.82
CA HIS A 506 -34.74 8.58 -15.87
C HIS A 506 -34.77 9.36 -17.18
N TRP A 507 -35.61 8.91 -18.10
CA TRP A 507 -35.66 9.43 -19.46
C TRP A 507 -36.36 10.79 -19.56
N ASN A 508 -35.77 11.67 -20.36
CA ASN A 508 -36.44 12.92 -20.70
C ASN A 508 -37.59 12.66 -21.70
N SER A 509 -38.80 13.07 -21.35
CA SER A 509 -40.01 12.84 -22.14
C SER A 509 -40.03 13.50 -23.52
N SER A 510 -39.07 14.39 -23.80
CA SER A 510 -38.92 15.05 -25.12
C SER A 510 -37.80 14.48 -25.97
N TYR A 511 -36.94 13.60 -25.40
CA TYR A 511 -35.79 13.04 -26.11
C TYR A 511 -36.19 11.92 -27.06
N GLN A 512 -35.63 11.92 -28.27
CA GLN A 512 -35.75 10.86 -29.27
C GLN A 512 -34.39 10.68 -29.94
N GLY A 513 -33.95 9.45 -30.07
CA GLY A 513 -32.67 9.12 -30.69
C GLY A 513 -31.87 8.08 -29.93
N PRO A 514 -30.63 7.83 -30.34
CA PRO A 514 -29.74 6.93 -29.65
C PRO A 514 -29.23 7.57 -28.34
N ALA A 515 -29.27 6.83 -27.27
CA ALA A 515 -28.62 7.16 -26.00
C ALA A 515 -27.60 6.09 -25.67
N HIS A 516 -26.46 6.51 -25.16
CA HIS A 516 -25.28 5.68 -24.87
C HIS A 516 -25.05 5.63 -23.36
N ILE A 517 -24.99 4.43 -22.80
CA ILE A 517 -24.77 4.21 -21.39
C ILE A 517 -23.47 3.44 -21.21
N SER A 518 -22.52 4.00 -20.47
CA SER A 518 -21.24 3.38 -20.16
C SER A 518 -20.95 3.43 -18.66
N ALA A 519 -20.01 2.61 -18.22
CA ALA A 519 -19.53 2.57 -16.84
C ALA A 519 -18.01 2.49 -16.79
N ALA A 520 -17.41 3.07 -15.75
CA ALA A 520 -16.00 2.90 -15.39
C ALA A 520 -15.91 2.45 -13.94
N ALA A 521 -15.04 1.51 -13.65
CA ALA A 521 -14.78 1.02 -12.31
C ALA A 521 -13.71 1.88 -11.64
N TRP A 522 -13.78 2.07 -10.33
CA TRP A 522 -12.77 2.81 -9.58
C TRP A 522 -12.43 2.16 -8.24
N ASN A 523 -11.23 2.41 -7.76
CA ASN A 523 -10.75 2.10 -6.41
C ASN A 523 -9.67 3.13 -6.00
N ASP A 524 -8.93 2.87 -4.92
CA ASP A 524 -7.82 3.70 -4.47
C ASP A 524 -6.60 3.75 -5.43
N CYS A 525 -6.53 2.82 -6.37
CA CYS A 525 -5.50 2.81 -7.42
C CYS A 525 -5.87 3.65 -8.66
N GLY A 526 -7.11 4.10 -8.77
CA GLY A 526 -7.57 4.92 -9.88
C GLY A 526 -8.85 4.44 -10.55
N GLU A 527 -9.11 4.95 -11.75
CA GLU A 527 -10.30 4.67 -12.54
C GLU A 527 -9.92 3.88 -13.80
N SER A 528 -10.69 2.86 -14.11
CA SER A 528 -10.54 2.10 -15.36
C SER A 528 -10.93 2.94 -16.58
N ALA A 529 -10.58 2.49 -17.77
CA ALA A 529 -11.19 3.03 -18.97
C ALA A 529 -12.72 2.81 -18.94
N TRP A 530 -13.47 3.70 -19.61
CA TRP A 530 -14.91 3.54 -19.79
C TRP A 530 -15.22 2.31 -20.62
N SER A 531 -16.26 1.57 -20.22
CA SER A 531 -16.77 0.44 -20.99
C SER A 531 -17.22 0.87 -22.39
N THR A 532 -17.26 -0.08 -23.31
CA THR A 532 -18.01 0.15 -24.55
C THR A 532 -19.48 0.47 -24.19
N ALA A 533 -19.99 1.55 -24.78
CA ALA A 533 -21.32 2.02 -24.45
C ALA A 533 -22.42 1.06 -24.93
N LYS A 534 -23.41 0.81 -24.08
CA LYS A 534 -24.69 0.22 -24.46
C LYS A 534 -25.55 1.29 -25.14
N THR A 535 -25.92 1.06 -26.41
CA THR A 535 -26.84 1.95 -27.10
C THR A 535 -28.27 1.53 -26.89
N THR A 536 -29.11 2.47 -26.45
CA THR A 536 -30.55 2.35 -26.33
C THR A 536 -31.25 3.34 -27.25
N MET A 537 -32.10 2.88 -28.12
CA MET A 537 -32.90 3.76 -29.00
C MET A 537 -34.16 4.21 -28.30
N VAL A 538 -34.31 5.51 -28.12
CA VAL A 538 -35.45 6.15 -27.46
C VAL A 538 -36.44 6.67 -28.50
N TYR A 539 -37.67 6.27 -28.42
CA TYR A 539 -38.75 6.66 -29.35
C TYR A 539 -39.88 7.37 -28.64
N SER A 540 -40.58 8.24 -29.37
CA SER A 540 -41.91 8.70 -28.99
C SER A 540 -42.92 7.69 -29.48
N CYS A 541 -43.56 6.96 -28.60
CA CYS A 541 -44.65 6.11 -28.96
C CYS A 541 -45.96 6.93 -28.91
N VAL A 542 -46.42 7.30 -30.05
CA VAL A 542 -47.79 7.83 -30.17
C VAL A 542 -48.72 6.66 -29.99
N GLY A 543 -49.36 6.53 -28.83
CA GLY A 543 -50.44 5.58 -28.64
C GLY A 543 -51.53 5.87 -29.66
N LEU A 544 -51.90 4.90 -30.48
CA LEU A 544 -53.13 5.02 -31.26
C LEU A 544 -54.29 5.21 -30.25
N PRO A 545 -55.11 6.26 -30.36
CA PRO A 545 -56.25 6.41 -29.48
C PRO A 545 -57.10 5.16 -29.62
N GLU A 546 -57.45 4.51 -28.51
CA GLU A 546 -58.49 3.46 -28.49
C GLU A 546 -59.87 4.15 -28.77
N GLU A 547 -60.18 4.36 -30.02
CA GLU A 547 -61.54 4.64 -30.38
C GLU A 547 -62.34 3.34 -30.24
N LYS A 548 -63.01 3.16 -29.09
CA LYS A 548 -64.00 2.13 -28.85
C LYS A 548 -65.30 2.53 -29.49
N ASP A 549 -65.41 2.32 -30.77
CA ASP A 549 -66.74 2.36 -31.40
C ASP A 549 -67.48 1.07 -31.02
N ALA A 550 -68.53 1.19 -30.21
CA ALA A 550 -69.26 0.08 -29.57
C ALA A 550 -69.88 -0.96 -30.53
N GLY A 551 -69.69 -0.82 -31.84
CA GLY A 551 -70.20 -1.70 -32.87
C GLY A 551 -69.20 -2.62 -33.58
N LEU A 552 -67.91 -2.52 -33.33
CA LEU A 552 -66.82 -3.24 -34.03
C LEU A 552 -65.89 -3.97 -33.10
N ALA A 553 -66.35 -4.55 -32.01
CA ALA A 553 -65.44 -5.23 -31.05
C ALA A 553 -64.82 -6.48 -31.70
N VAL A 554 -63.44 -6.54 -31.66
CA VAL A 554 -62.62 -7.65 -32.16
C VAL A 554 -62.04 -8.40 -30.99
N ALA A 555 -62.38 -9.67 -30.85
CA ALA A 555 -61.69 -10.56 -29.92
C ALA A 555 -60.38 -11.08 -30.54
N VAL A 556 -59.30 -11.15 -29.76
CA VAL A 556 -57.99 -11.54 -30.22
C VAL A 556 -57.40 -12.65 -29.31
N TYR A 557 -57.22 -13.83 -29.89
CA TYR A 557 -56.71 -15.00 -29.11
C TYR A 557 -55.99 -16.02 -29.99
N PRO A 558 -55.04 -16.79 -29.43
CA PRO A 558 -54.46 -16.58 -28.11
C PRO A 558 -53.64 -15.31 -28.08
N ASN A 559 -53.57 -14.66 -26.94
CA ASN A 559 -52.73 -13.48 -26.73
C ASN A 559 -52.12 -13.57 -25.33
N PRO A 560 -50.78 -13.83 -25.20
CA PRO A 560 -49.79 -13.91 -26.26
C PRO A 560 -49.90 -15.08 -27.23
N ALA A 561 -49.42 -14.91 -28.46
CA ALA A 561 -49.43 -15.90 -29.54
C ALA A 561 -48.05 -16.46 -29.84
N LYS A 562 -47.94 -17.78 -30.11
CA LYS A 562 -46.68 -18.44 -30.51
C LYS A 562 -46.64 -18.82 -31.99
N ASP A 563 -47.70 -19.37 -32.47
CA ASP A 563 -47.78 -19.90 -33.85
C ASP A 563 -48.74 -19.12 -34.72
N HIS A 564 -49.91 -18.85 -34.19
CA HIS A 564 -50.97 -18.13 -34.91
C HIS A 564 -51.83 -17.34 -33.93
N ILE A 565 -52.49 -16.30 -34.44
CA ILE A 565 -53.42 -15.47 -33.70
C ILE A 565 -54.70 -15.34 -34.50
N ILE A 566 -55.83 -15.38 -33.81
CA ILE A 566 -57.17 -15.29 -34.39
C ILE A 566 -57.80 -13.96 -33.98
N PHE A 567 -58.30 -13.24 -34.96
CA PHE A 567 -59.11 -12.03 -34.80
C PHE A 567 -60.54 -12.37 -35.14
N GLU A 568 -61.50 -12.11 -34.24
CA GLU A 568 -62.91 -12.44 -34.43
C GLU A 568 -63.78 -11.27 -34.01
N MET A 569 -64.61 -10.80 -34.94
CA MET A 569 -65.60 -9.75 -34.69
C MET A 569 -66.78 -10.31 -33.86
N GLN A 570 -67.13 -9.64 -32.76
CA GLN A 570 -68.15 -10.07 -31.82
C GLN A 570 -69.57 -9.69 -32.26
N ALA A 571 -69.73 -8.80 -33.23
CA ALA A 571 -71.05 -8.41 -33.77
C ALA A 571 -70.95 -8.19 -35.28
N ASN A 572 -71.92 -8.65 -36.02
CA ASN A 572 -72.15 -8.53 -37.47
C ASN A 572 -71.25 -9.39 -38.36
N LYS A 573 -71.64 -10.59 -38.72
CA LYS A 573 -70.97 -11.47 -39.68
C LYS A 573 -71.26 -10.99 -41.11
N SER A 574 -70.69 -9.89 -41.52
CA SER A 574 -70.71 -9.44 -42.90
C SER A 574 -69.98 -10.46 -43.79
N THR A 575 -70.58 -10.78 -44.97
CA THR A 575 -69.96 -11.64 -45.99
C THR A 575 -68.94 -10.90 -46.84
N VAL A 576 -68.72 -9.60 -46.58
CA VAL A 576 -67.74 -8.76 -47.30
C VAL A 576 -66.41 -8.89 -46.65
N SER A 577 -65.35 -9.14 -47.46
CA SER A 577 -63.96 -9.20 -47.01
C SER A 577 -63.47 -7.80 -46.60
N THR A 578 -63.09 -7.62 -45.35
CA THR A 578 -62.56 -6.35 -44.81
C THR A 578 -61.09 -6.48 -44.60
N PRO A 579 -60.24 -5.60 -45.16
CA PRO A 579 -58.78 -5.65 -44.94
C PRO A 579 -58.42 -5.23 -43.51
N MET A 580 -57.59 -6.04 -42.87
CA MET A 580 -56.97 -5.74 -41.59
C MET A 580 -55.48 -5.54 -41.78
N GLU A 581 -54.93 -4.49 -41.23
CA GLU A 581 -53.51 -4.20 -41.24
C GLU A 581 -52.90 -4.54 -39.90
N ILE A 582 -51.68 -5.14 -39.94
CA ILE A 582 -50.85 -5.41 -38.79
C ILE A 582 -49.66 -4.49 -38.85
N ILE A 583 -49.36 -3.86 -37.73
CA ILE A 583 -48.38 -2.77 -37.62
C ILE A 583 -47.43 -3.12 -36.47
N ASP A 584 -46.12 -2.94 -36.64
CA ASP A 584 -45.15 -3.08 -35.56
C ASP A 584 -45.16 -1.86 -34.63
N ILE A 585 -44.35 -1.94 -33.56
CA ILE A 585 -44.23 -0.85 -32.57
C ILE A 585 -43.68 0.45 -33.18
N TYR A 586 -43.09 0.40 -34.37
CA TYR A 586 -42.55 1.55 -35.11
C TYR A 586 -43.56 2.16 -36.10
N GLY A 587 -44.78 1.66 -36.11
CA GLY A 587 -45.80 2.11 -37.05
C GLY A 587 -45.67 1.56 -38.46
N ARG A 588 -44.78 0.60 -38.71
CA ARG A 588 -44.57 -0.01 -40.02
C ARG A 588 -45.58 -1.13 -40.23
N LYS A 589 -46.21 -1.15 -41.40
CA LYS A 589 -47.10 -2.24 -41.83
C LYS A 589 -46.27 -3.51 -42.06
N VAL A 590 -46.49 -4.55 -41.25
CA VAL A 590 -45.78 -5.84 -41.33
C VAL A 590 -46.59 -6.95 -41.97
N ALA A 591 -47.93 -6.81 -41.97
CA ALA A 591 -48.82 -7.72 -42.67
C ALA A 591 -50.15 -7.05 -43.02
N SER A 592 -50.87 -7.61 -43.99
CA SER A 592 -52.27 -7.30 -44.27
C SER A 592 -53.00 -8.59 -44.58
N LEU A 593 -54.15 -8.79 -43.96
CA LEU A 593 -54.93 -9.99 -44.15
C LEU A 593 -56.44 -9.64 -44.27
N PRO A 594 -57.16 -10.39 -45.08
CA PRO A 594 -58.61 -10.17 -45.18
C PRO A 594 -59.35 -10.81 -44.00
N MET A 595 -60.27 -10.10 -43.42
CA MET A 595 -61.22 -10.65 -42.46
C MET A 595 -62.43 -11.17 -43.26
N VAL A 596 -62.65 -12.48 -43.28
CA VAL A 596 -63.72 -13.15 -44.02
C VAL A 596 -64.73 -13.71 -43.04
N SER A 597 -66.04 -13.39 -43.24
CA SER A 597 -67.12 -13.78 -42.34
C SER A 597 -66.82 -13.42 -40.86
N GLY A 598 -66.17 -12.25 -40.64
CA GLY A 598 -65.86 -11.75 -39.32
C GLY A 598 -64.66 -12.42 -38.63
N LYS A 599 -63.88 -13.20 -39.37
CA LYS A 599 -62.72 -13.90 -38.80
C LYS A 599 -61.48 -13.76 -39.68
N ALA A 600 -60.32 -13.57 -39.03
CA ALA A 600 -59.00 -13.60 -39.68
C ALA A 600 -58.03 -14.41 -38.83
N VAL A 601 -57.09 -15.12 -39.50
CA VAL A 601 -56.02 -15.89 -38.83
C VAL A 601 -54.66 -15.43 -39.36
N LEU A 602 -53.79 -14.99 -38.47
CA LEU A 602 -52.46 -14.56 -38.81
C LEU A 602 -51.48 -15.61 -38.29
N ASN A 603 -50.58 -16.09 -39.18
CA ASN A 603 -49.45 -16.90 -38.77
C ASN A 603 -48.34 -15.96 -38.29
N VAL A 604 -47.91 -16.12 -37.05
CA VAL A 604 -46.93 -15.24 -36.40
C VAL A 604 -45.56 -15.90 -36.22
N ARG A 605 -45.34 -17.11 -36.74
CA ARG A 605 -44.04 -17.83 -36.60
C ARG A 605 -42.84 -17.09 -37.19
N SER A 606 -43.05 -16.22 -38.15
CA SER A 606 -42.01 -15.40 -38.76
C SER A 606 -41.88 -14.00 -38.13
N PHE A 607 -42.69 -13.71 -37.12
CA PHE A 607 -42.67 -12.42 -36.42
C PHE A 607 -41.66 -12.49 -35.26
N SER A 608 -40.95 -11.41 -35.04
CA SER A 608 -40.11 -11.30 -33.83
C SER A 608 -40.99 -11.23 -32.58
N ASN A 609 -40.51 -11.75 -31.45
CA ASN A 609 -41.21 -11.59 -30.18
C ASN A 609 -41.40 -10.10 -29.88
N GLY A 610 -42.63 -9.72 -29.46
CA GLY A 610 -42.91 -8.32 -29.21
C GLY A 610 -44.37 -7.96 -29.30
N VAL A 611 -44.67 -6.67 -29.18
CA VAL A 611 -46.03 -6.10 -29.29
C VAL A 611 -46.30 -5.67 -30.72
N TYR A 612 -47.46 -6.02 -31.21
CA TYR A 612 -47.97 -5.62 -32.50
C TYR A 612 -49.35 -5.01 -32.36
N PHE A 613 -49.74 -4.19 -33.33
CA PHE A 613 -51.04 -3.54 -33.40
C PHE A 613 -51.77 -4.02 -34.62
N TYR A 614 -53.10 -4.12 -34.52
CA TYR A 614 -53.98 -4.32 -35.67
C TYR A 614 -54.85 -3.11 -35.89
N ARG A 615 -55.19 -2.84 -37.13
CA ARG A 615 -56.12 -1.81 -37.55
C ARG A 615 -57.12 -2.41 -38.56
N LEU A 616 -58.41 -2.29 -38.26
CA LEU A 616 -59.49 -2.72 -39.08
C LEU A 616 -60.38 -1.51 -39.44
N SER A 617 -60.73 -1.38 -40.75
CA SER A 617 -61.63 -0.34 -41.21
C SER A 617 -62.77 -1.01 -41.96
N HIS A 618 -64.05 -0.89 -41.49
CA HIS A 618 -65.25 -1.48 -42.08
C HIS A 618 -66.43 -0.48 -42.06
N GLU A 619 -66.96 -0.18 -43.23
CA GLU A 619 -68.14 0.73 -43.42
C GLU A 619 -67.99 2.10 -42.74
N GLY A 620 -66.78 2.69 -42.84
CA GLY A 620 -66.47 4.00 -42.24
C GLY A 620 -66.20 3.98 -40.74
N ARG A 621 -66.19 2.82 -40.10
CA ARG A 621 -65.86 2.60 -38.71
C ARG A 621 -64.44 2.04 -38.60
N HIS A 622 -63.68 2.41 -37.56
CA HIS A 622 -62.31 1.99 -37.34
C HIS A 622 -62.19 1.30 -35.98
N GLN A 623 -61.46 0.18 -35.93
CA GLN A 623 -61.09 -0.53 -34.71
C GLN A 623 -59.60 -0.79 -34.73
N ALA A 624 -58.99 -0.48 -33.66
CA ALA A 624 -57.56 -0.80 -33.44
C ALA A 624 -57.36 -1.50 -32.08
N GLY A 625 -56.30 -2.30 -31.98
CA GLY A 625 -55.95 -2.96 -30.75
C GLY A 625 -54.56 -3.55 -30.83
N LYS A 626 -54.08 -4.18 -29.75
CA LYS A 626 -52.73 -4.76 -29.65
C LYS A 626 -52.77 -6.25 -29.34
N PHE A 627 -51.70 -6.94 -29.73
CA PHE A 627 -51.46 -8.33 -29.36
C PHE A 627 -49.94 -8.56 -29.17
N VAL A 628 -49.58 -9.64 -28.49
CA VAL A 628 -48.22 -10.01 -28.17
C VAL A 628 -47.84 -11.30 -28.89
N VAL A 629 -46.66 -11.35 -29.50
CA VAL A 629 -46.01 -12.55 -30.05
C VAL A 629 -44.89 -12.99 -29.11
N GLN A 630 -44.87 -14.30 -28.77
CA GLN A 630 -43.84 -14.91 -27.88
C GLN A 630 -43.14 -16.08 -28.54
#